data_92217261833a9cf07c71cf25563558e3
#
_entry.id   92217261833a9cf07c71cf25563558e3
#
_cell.length_a   1.000
_cell.length_b   1.000
_cell.length_c   1.000
_cell.angle_alpha   90.00
_cell.angle_beta   90.00
_cell.angle_gamma   90.00
#
_symmetry.space_group_name_H-M   'P 1'
#
loop_
_entity.id
_entity.type
_entity.pdbx_description
1 polymer ?
#
loop_
_entity_poly.entity_id
_entity_poly.type
_entity_poly.pdbx_seq_one_letter_code
_entity_poly.pdbx_strand_id
1 'polypeptide(L)'
;SSVKIGPYVVIGPNVEIDENVIIHSHVNISGNTRIGKGNKIYPFVSIGNDPQDLKYNGEQTKIVIGNNNKFREYVTVNPGTAGGGGLTKIGDNCMFMISSHVAHDCNVGNNVIIANNVPLGGHVTIEDNVVIGGNSAVQQFTRIGKLAMVGGMTGVLHDVIPYGLSIGNRNYLQGLNLIGLRRANYENKNILGLIDAYKEIFASKNLTDNLNKLNGVFKENPLVKDVIDFITKDKKRSICTPFSKE
;
A
#
# COMPACT_ATOMS: atom_id res chain seq x y z
N SER A 1 -4.96 18.11 26.89
CA SER A 1 -5.01 17.25 25.70
C SER A 1 -4.93 18.12 24.45
N SER A 2 -4.04 17.79 23.53
CA SER A 2 -3.83 18.53 22.27
C SER A 2 -4.72 17.98 21.12
N VAL A 3 -5.59 17.01 21.41
CA VAL A 3 -6.54 16.44 20.44
C VAL A 3 -7.71 17.39 20.23
N LYS A 4 -8.03 17.67 18.96
CA LYS A 4 -9.19 18.49 18.57
C LYS A 4 -10.29 17.60 17.98
N ILE A 5 -11.49 17.66 18.53
CA ILE A 5 -12.64 16.82 18.12
C ILE A 5 -13.77 17.72 17.67
N GLY A 6 -14.25 17.53 16.44
CA GLY A 6 -15.39 18.23 15.85
C GLY A 6 -16.73 17.70 16.39
N PRO A 7 -17.85 18.33 15.99
CA PRO A 7 -19.19 17.87 16.40
C PRO A 7 -19.56 16.54 15.75
N TYR A 8 -20.47 15.81 16.40
CA TYR A 8 -21.02 14.53 15.93
C TYR A 8 -19.98 13.43 15.68
N VAL A 9 -18.84 13.48 16.39
CA VAL A 9 -17.82 12.42 16.37
C VAL A 9 -18.20 11.32 17.35
N VAL A 10 -18.11 10.07 16.92
CA VAL A 10 -18.32 8.89 17.78
C VAL A 10 -16.99 8.18 17.95
N ILE A 11 -16.59 7.94 19.22
CA ILE A 11 -15.36 7.26 19.56
C ILE A 11 -15.69 6.09 20.50
N GLY A 12 -15.31 4.88 20.11
CA GLY A 12 -15.52 3.66 20.89
C GLY A 12 -14.62 3.60 22.14
N PRO A 13 -14.97 2.73 23.10
CA PRO A 13 -14.29 2.67 24.42
C PRO A 13 -12.86 2.13 24.36
N ASN A 14 -12.50 1.38 23.33
CA ASN A 14 -11.17 0.75 23.16
C ASN A 14 -10.29 1.50 22.15
N VAL A 15 -10.59 2.79 21.89
CA VAL A 15 -9.84 3.64 20.96
C VAL A 15 -8.82 4.44 21.74
N GLU A 16 -7.56 4.36 21.30
CA GLU A 16 -6.45 5.16 21.81
C GLU A 16 -6.02 6.20 20.78
N ILE A 17 -5.95 7.47 21.18
CA ILE A 17 -5.59 8.59 20.29
C ILE A 17 -4.46 9.39 20.93
N ASP A 18 -3.32 9.44 20.22
CA ASP A 18 -2.15 10.18 20.65
C ASP A 18 -2.34 11.71 20.45
N GLU A 19 -1.34 12.49 20.78
CA GLU A 19 -1.36 13.96 20.77
C GLU A 19 -1.44 14.60 19.39
N ASN A 20 -1.97 15.82 19.31
CA ASN A 20 -2.05 16.65 18.11
C ASN A 20 -2.90 16.07 16.96
N VAL A 21 -3.79 15.12 17.25
CA VAL A 21 -4.74 14.59 16.28
C VAL A 21 -5.90 15.56 16.11
N ILE A 22 -6.33 15.76 14.86
CA ILE A 22 -7.50 16.58 14.49
C ILE A 22 -8.55 15.68 13.88
N ILE A 23 -9.71 15.59 14.53
CA ILE A 23 -10.86 14.81 14.08
C ILE A 23 -11.97 15.79 13.71
N HIS A 24 -12.35 15.81 12.45
CA HIS A 24 -13.42 16.65 11.97
C HIS A 24 -14.80 16.07 12.30
N SER A 25 -15.88 16.75 11.90
CA SER A 25 -17.25 16.34 12.21
C SER A 25 -17.66 15.00 11.58
N HIS A 26 -18.62 14.30 12.21
CA HIS A 26 -19.23 13.07 11.68
C HIS A 26 -18.23 11.92 11.42
N VAL A 27 -17.15 11.86 12.17
CA VAL A 27 -16.18 10.75 12.11
C VAL A 27 -16.64 9.67 13.09
N ASN A 28 -16.52 8.41 12.67
CA ASN A 28 -16.70 7.23 13.53
C ASN A 28 -15.38 6.49 13.70
N ILE A 29 -14.95 6.27 14.95
CA ILE A 29 -13.77 5.48 15.27
C ILE A 29 -14.18 4.45 16.32
N SER A 30 -14.00 3.16 16.01
CA SER A 30 -14.46 2.05 16.86
C SER A 30 -13.41 0.93 16.95
N GLY A 31 -13.80 -0.17 17.59
CA GLY A 31 -12.95 -1.35 17.76
C GLY A 31 -11.70 -1.07 18.60
N ASN A 32 -10.74 -1.99 18.56
CA ASN A 32 -9.44 -1.84 19.20
C ASN A 32 -8.50 -1.09 18.25
N THR A 33 -8.58 0.23 18.25
CA THR A 33 -7.91 1.12 17.29
C THR A 33 -6.96 2.05 18.00
N ARG A 34 -5.68 2.04 17.60
CA ARG A 34 -4.68 3.01 18.03
C ARG A 34 -4.31 3.96 16.89
N ILE A 35 -4.38 5.27 17.18
CA ILE A 35 -4.06 6.36 16.24
C ILE A 35 -2.89 7.16 16.79
N GLY A 36 -1.77 7.17 16.06
CA GLY A 36 -0.56 7.90 16.42
C GLY A 36 -0.73 9.42 16.31
N LYS A 37 0.36 10.15 16.53
CA LYS A 37 0.40 11.63 16.64
C LYS A 37 0.10 12.34 15.32
N GLY A 38 -0.48 13.53 15.40
CA GLY A 38 -0.56 14.49 14.29
C GLY A 38 -1.46 14.08 13.13
N ASN A 39 -2.25 13.01 13.26
CA ASN A 39 -3.17 12.56 12.23
C ASN A 39 -4.30 13.58 12.01
N LYS A 40 -4.76 13.72 10.76
CA LYS A 40 -5.93 14.52 10.39
C LYS A 40 -7.00 13.62 9.77
N ILE A 41 -8.16 13.58 10.41
CA ILE A 41 -9.28 12.72 10.04
C ILE A 41 -10.44 13.62 9.63
N TYR A 42 -10.79 13.58 8.35
CA TYR A 42 -11.76 14.47 7.72
C TYR A 42 -13.20 13.95 7.88
N PRO A 43 -14.23 14.75 7.55
CA PRO A 43 -15.61 14.36 7.81
C PRO A 43 -16.02 13.04 7.16
N PHE A 44 -16.89 12.30 7.83
CA PHE A 44 -17.47 11.04 7.39
C PHE A 44 -16.46 9.88 7.22
N VAL A 45 -15.29 9.99 7.78
CA VAL A 45 -14.33 8.87 7.87
C VAL A 45 -14.84 7.83 8.87
N SER A 46 -14.66 6.54 8.53
CA SER A 46 -15.01 5.41 9.37
C SER A 46 -13.79 4.51 9.59
N ILE A 47 -13.35 4.38 10.83
CA ILE A 47 -12.19 3.56 11.22
C ILE A 47 -12.62 2.57 12.30
N GLY A 48 -12.33 1.28 12.10
CA GLY A 48 -12.48 0.25 13.12
C GLY A 48 -13.85 -0.42 13.18
N ASN A 49 -14.76 -0.12 12.26
CA ASN A 49 -15.98 -0.90 12.10
C ASN A 49 -15.67 -2.29 11.51
N ASP A 50 -16.58 -3.23 11.72
CA ASP A 50 -16.45 -4.63 11.33
C ASP A 50 -15.93 -4.78 9.90
N PRO A 51 -15.00 -5.73 9.67
CA PRO A 51 -14.46 -5.98 8.35
C PRO A 51 -15.54 -6.55 7.41
N GLN A 52 -15.42 -6.26 6.13
CA GLN A 52 -16.29 -6.80 5.09
C GLN A 52 -15.82 -8.21 4.68
N ASP A 53 -15.72 -9.09 5.66
CA ASP A 53 -15.36 -10.51 5.47
C ASP A 53 -16.51 -11.39 6.00
N LEU A 54 -17.06 -12.25 5.14
CA LEU A 54 -18.15 -13.17 5.51
C LEU A 54 -17.77 -14.19 6.60
N LYS A 55 -16.47 -14.35 6.86
CA LYS A 55 -15.95 -15.25 7.91
C LYS A 55 -15.77 -14.55 9.26
N TYR A 56 -15.88 -13.21 9.29
CA TYR A 56 -15.75 -12.47 10.52
C TYR A 56 -16.89 -12.81 11.47
N ASN A 57 -16.57 -13.12 12.72
CA ASN A 57 -17.52 -13.57 13.75
C ASN A 57 -17.37 -12.79 15.08
N GLY A 58 -16.95 -11.53 14.98
CA GLY A 58 -16.81 -10.65 16.18
C GLY A 58 -15.52 -10.88 16.96
N GLU A 59 -14.53 -11.52 16.38
CA GLU A 59 -13.24 -11.78 17.03
C GLU A 59 -12.49 -10.49 17.37
N GLN A 60 -11.68 -10.55 18.45
CA GLN A 60 -10.87 -9.42 18.91
C GLN A 60 -9.67 -9.17 17.97
N THR A 61 -9.75 -8.13 17.18
CA THR A 61 -8.73 -7.73 16.21
C THR A 61 -8.37 -6.26 16.35
N LYS A 62 -7.35 -5.79 15.66
CA LYS A 62 -6.74 -4.48 15.89
C LYS A 62 -6.53 -3.67 14.62
N ILE A 63 -6.51 -2.35 14.81
CA ILE A 63 -5.95 -1.38 13.87
C ILE A 63 -4.84 -0.60 14.57
N VAL A 64 -3.69 -0.47 13.90
CA VAL A 64 -2.61 0.40 14.33
C VAL A 64 -2.28 1.38 13.21
N ILE A 65 -2.48 2.66 13.50
CA ILE A 65 -2.20 3.78 12.60
C ILE A 65 -1.02 4.56 13.16
N GLY A 66 0.01 4.77 12.34
CA GLY A 66 1.18 5.59 12.66
C GLY A 66 0.86 7.08 12.72
N ASN A 67 1.86 7.92 12.42
CA ASN A 67 1.81 9.35 12.67
C ASN A 67 1.60 10.18 11.39
N ASN A 68 1.05 11.39 11.55
CA ASN A 68 0.96 12.42 10.51
C ASN A 68 0.20 12.01 9.23
N ASN A 69 -0.70 11.04 9.32
CA ASN A 69 -1.51 10.62 8.19
C ASN A 69 -2.69 11.58 7.96
N LYS A 70 -3.21 11.60 6.74
CA LYS A 70 -4.40 12.33 6.35
C LYS A 70 -5.43 11.37 5.77
N PHE A 71 -6.56 11.23 6.45
CA PHE A 71 -7.71 10.45 5.98
C PHE A 71 -8.77 11.43 5.49
N ARG A 72 -8.94 11.55 4.17
CA ARG A 72 -9.92 12.44 3.55
C ARG A 72 -11.33 11.87 3.70
N GLU A 73 -12.28 12.64 3.26
CA GLU A 73 -13.70 12.37 3.43
C GLU A 73 -14.11 10.99 2.93
N TYR A 74 -14.96 10.29 3.67
CA TYR A 74 -15.49 8.97 3.33
C TYR A 74 -14.44 7.86 3.23
N VAL A 75 -13.24 8.04 3.72
CA VAL A 75 -12.25 6.95 3.84
C VAL A 75 -12.74 5.94 4.87
N THR A 76 -12.55 4.64 4.57
CA THR A 76 -12.87 3.57 5.50
C THR A 76 -11.63 2.69 5.75
N VAL A 77 -11.47 2.25 7.02
CA VAL A 77 -10.40 1.34 7.45
C VAL A 77 -10.99 0.25 8.34
N ASN A 78 -10.85 -1.00 7.93
CA ASN A 78 -11.32 -2.15 8.71
C ASN A 78 -10.21 -2.79 9.55
N PRO A 79 -10.52 -3.36 10.72
CA PRO A 79 -9.59 -4.12 11.53
C PRO A 79 -9.17 -5.43 10.85
N GLY A 80 -8.17 -6.11 11.40
CA GLY A 80 -7.79 -7.44 10.96
C GLY A 80 -8.87 -8.48 11.20
N THR A 81 -8.61 -9.71 10.76
CA THR A 81 -9.44 -10.91 11.00
C THR A 81 -8.58 -12.01 11.64
N ALA A 82 -9.21 -12.97 12.35
CA ALA A 82 -8.48 -14.07 12.95
C ALA A 82 -7.65 -14.86 11.91
N GLY A 83 -8.20 -15.06 10.71
CA GLY A 83 -7.53 -15.75 9.61
C GLY A 83 -6.36 -14.98 8.98
N GLY A 84 -6.27 -13.67 9.22
CA GLY A 84 -5.24 -12.79 8.65
C GLY A 84 -4.15 -12.35 9.62
N GLY A 85 -4.21 -12.82 10.86
CA GLY A 85 -3.27 -12.40 11.91
C GLY A 85 -3.80 -11.29 12.82
N GLY A 86 -5.04 -10.85 12.62
CA GLY A 86 -5.77 -9.97 13.53
C GLY A 86 -5.35 -8.51 13.52
N LEU A 87 -4.59 -8.05 12.51
CA LEU A 87 -4.03 -6.70 12.50
C LEU A 87 -4.08 -6.04 11.12
N THR A 88 -4.72 -4.87 11.06
CA THR A 88 -4.53 -3.91 9.97
C THR A 88 -3.56 -2.82 10.42
N LYS A 89 -2.52 -2.57 9.64
CA LYS A 89 -1.45 -1.62 9.98
C LYS A 89 -1.28 -0.56 8.90
N ILE A 90 -1.15 0.70 9.33
CA ILE A 90 -0.82 1.85 8.48
C ILE A 90 0.38 2.56 9.09
N GLY A 91 1.39 2.84 8.27
CA GLY A 91 2.60 3.57 8.67
C GLY A 91 2.39 5.07 8.84
N ASP A 92 3.45 5.83 8.62
CA ASP A 92 3.50 7.27 8.85
C ASP A 92 3.38 8.08 7.55
N ASN A 93 2.92 9.33 7.68
CA ASN A 93 2.91 10.34 6.60
C ASN A 93 2.12 9.94 5.34
N CYS A 94 1.13 9.08 5.47
CA CYS A 94 0.30 8.62 4.36
C CYS A 94 -0.84 9.59 4.05
N MET A 95 -1.27 9.56 2.78
CA MET A 95 -2.43 10.31 2.29
C MET A 95 -3.46 9.35 1.70
N PHE A 96 -4.60 9.24 2.36
CA PHE A 96 -5.77 8.52 1.88
C PHE A 96 -6.77 9.55 1.33
N MET A 97 -6.94 9.59 0.02
CA MET A 97 -7.85 10.54 -0.62
C MET A 97 -9.30 10.06 -0.55
N ILE A 98 -10.22 10.92 -0.98
CA ILE A 98 -11.66 10.74 -0.84
C ILE A 98 -12.12 9.34 -1.27
N SER A 99 -12.93 8.72 -0.41
CA SER A 99 -13.56 7.41 -0.67
C SER A 99 -12.59 6.26 -0.94
N SER A 100 -11.33 6.35 -0.51
CA SER A 100 -10.44 5.19 -0.52
C SER A 100 -10.76 4.23 0.63
N HIS A 101 -10.43 2.95 0.46
CA HIS A 101 -10.73 1.90 1.43
C HIS A 101 -9.51 1.06 1.75
N VAL A 102 -9.27 0.81 3.03
CA VAL A 102 -8.27 -0.15 3.52
C VAL A 102 -9.02 -1.31 4.17
N ALA A 103 -9.06 -2.46 3.50
CA ALA A 103 -9.68 -3.66 4.03
C ALA A 103 -8.85 -4.29 5.16
N HIS A 104 -9.42 -5.35 5.73
CA HIS A 104 -8.83 -6.11 6.83
C HIS A 104 -7.45 -6.68 6.50
N ASP A 105 -6.61 -6.80 7.51
CA ASP A 105 -5.28 -7.42 7.43
C ASP A 105 -4.31 -6.77 6.43
N CYS A 106 -4.61 -5.56 5.98
CA CYS A 106 -3.69 -4.78 5.14
C CYS A 106 -2.50 -4.29 5.96
N ASN A 107 -1.32 -4.27 5.31
CA ASN A 107 -0.10 -3.65 5.83
C ASN A 107 0.35 -2.54 4.88
N VAL A 108 0.18 -1.29 5.28
CA VAL A 108 0.55 -0.11 4.50
C VAL A 108 1.78 0.54 5.12
N GLY A 109 2.82 0.73 4.32
CA GLY A 109 4.08 1.36 4.72
C GLY A 109 3.97 2.87 4.93
N ASN A 110 5.11 3.55 4.87
CA ASN A 110 5.22 4.99 5.11
C ASN A 110 5.16 5.81 3.81
N ASN A 111 4.71 7.06 3.90
CA ASN A 111 4.65 8.00 2.77
C ASN A 111 3.83 7.48 1.57
N VAL A 112 2.84 6.65 1.82
CA VAL A 112 1.97 6.07 0.78
C VAL A 112 0.88 7.07 0.40
N ILE A 113 0.61 7.19 -0.89
CA ILE A 113 -0.49 8.00 -1.42
C ILE A 113 -1.49 7.07 -2.09
N ILE A 114 -2.70 7.03 -1.57
CA ILE A 114 -3.84 6.32 -2.14
C ILE A 114 -4.84 7.35 -2.63
N ALA A 115 -4.99 7.45 -3.95
CA ALA A 115 -5.85 8.44 -4.58
C ALA A 115 -7.34 8.12 -4.41
N ASN A 116 -8.19 8.99 -4.95
CA ASN A 116 -9.66 8.90 -4.81
C ASN A 116 -10.21 7.57 -5.33
N ASN A 117 -11.17 7.01 -4.59
CA ASN A 117 -11.92 5.81 -4.96
C ASN A 117 -11.05 4.55 -5.16
N VAL A 118 -9.96 4.43 -4.45
CA VAL A 118 -9.08 3.25 -4.51
C VAL A 118 -9.41 2.31 -3.36
N PRO A 119 -10.05 1.16 -3.59
CA PRO A 119 -10.16 0.11 -2.59
C PRO A 119 -8.94 -0.79 -2.59
N LEU A 120 -8.44 -1.09 -1.40
CA LEU A 120 -7.50 -2.18 -1.15
C LEU A 120 -8.29 -3.39 -0.67
N GLY A 121 -8.13 -4.53 -1.32
CA GLY A 121 -8.66 -5.80 -0.84
C GLY A 121 -7.93 -6.30 0.41
N GLY A 122 -8.50 -7.28 1.10
CA GLY A 122 -7.88 -7.84 2.32
C GLY A 122 -6.47 -8.38 2.10
N HIS A 123 -5.62 -8.31 3.14
CA HIS A 123 -4.24 -8.81 3.14
C HIS A 123 -3.30 -8.15 2.11
N VAL A 124 -3.63 -6.99 1.59
CA VAL A 124 -2.76 -6.23 0.70
C VAL A 124 -1.57 -5.68 1.49
N THR A 125 -0.37 -5.82 0.92
CA THR A 125 0.86 -5.23 1.46
C THR A 125 1.33 -4.13 0.52
N ILE A 126 1.49 -2.92 1.04
CA ILE A 126 2.03 -1.77 0.31
C ILE A 126 3.29 -1.32 1.03
N GLU A 127 4.41 -1.31 0.34
CA GLU A 127 5.68 -0.83 0.88
C GLU A 127 5.76 0.70 0.83
N ASP A 128 6.86 1.26 1.33
CA ASP A 128 7.04 2.71 1.48
C ASP A 128 7.03 3.48 0.14
N ASN A 129 6.55 4.72 0.18
CA ASN A 129 6.58 5.68 -0.94
C ASN A 129 5.80 5.24 -2.19
N VAL A 130 4.86 4.33 -2.06
CA VAL A 130 3.99 3.90 -3.16
C VAL A 130 2.93 4.96 -3.45
N VAL A 131 2.62 5.14 -4.74
CA VAL A 131 1.52 5.99 -5.19
C VAL A 131 0.55 5.15 -6.01
N ILE A 132 -0.73 5.16 -5.63
CA ILE A 132 -1.81 4.48 -6.36
C ILE A 132 -2.76 5.53 -6.94
N GLY A 133 -2.85 5.55 -8.27
CA GLY A 133 -3.69 6.48 -9.02
C GLY A 133 -5.18 6.24 -8.83
N GLY A 134 -5.97 7.29 -8.96
CA GLY A 134 -7.42 7.27 -8.70
C GLY A 134 -8.20 6.26 -9.53
N ASN A 135 -9.30 5.78 -8.96
CA ASN A 135 -10.18 4.76 -9.53
C ASN A 135 -9.48 3.42 -9.87
N SER A 136 -8.30 3.18 -9.30
CA SER A 136 -7.67 1.85 -9.34
C SER A 136 -8.24 0.96 -8.25
N ALA A 137 -8.10 -0.36 -8.40
CA ALA A 137 -8.51 -1.32 -7.38
C ALA A 137 -7.40 -2.35 -7.17
N VAL A 138 -7.10 -2.69 -5.92
CA VAL A 138 -6.03 -3.65 -5.58
C VAL A 138 -6.64 -4.93 -5.05
N GLN A 139 -6.40 -6.04 -5.74
CA GLN A 139 -6.92 -7.35 -5.37
C GLN A 139 -6.28 -7.84 -4.06
N GLN A 140 -7.06 -8.58 -3.28
CA GLN A 140 -6.60 -9.19 -2.03
C GLN A 140 -5.30 -10.00 -2.19
N PHE A 141 -4.44 -9.98 -1.16
CA PHE A 141 -3.13 -10.65 -1.10
C PHE A 141 -2.07 -10.09 -2.06
N THR A 142 -2.33 -9.00 -2.75
CA THR A 142 -1.35 -8.36 -3.65
C THR A 142 -0.31 -7.59 -2.84
N ARG A 143 0.94 -7.61 -3.31
CA ARG A 143 2.03 -6.82 -2.79
C ARG A 143 2.42 -5.72 -3.79
N ILE A 144 2.65 -4.51 -3.30
CA ILE A 144 3.14 -3.39 -4.11
C ILE A 144 4.45 -2.92 -3.48
N GLY A 145 5.54 -3.11 -4.21
CA GLY A 145 6.90 -2.83 -3.75
C GLY A 145 7.19 -1.33 -3.64
N LYS A 146 8.21 -0.98 -2.86
CA LYS A 146 8.56 0.40 -2.54
C LYS A 146 8.75 1.28 -3.76
N LEU A 147 8.33 2.53 -3.63
CA LEU A 147 8.40 3.55 -4.68
C LEU A 147 7.73 3.14 -6.01
N ALA A 148 6.91 2.08 -6.02
CA ALA A 148 6.13 1.74 -7.20
C ALA A 148 5.04 2.79 -7.46
N MET A 149 4.68 2.94 -8.72
CA MET A 149 3.57 3.78 -9.18
C MET A 149 2.53 2.92 -9.88
N VAL A 150 1.30 3.00 -9.41
CA VAL A 150 0.13 2.42 -10.08
C VAL A 150 -0.61 3.56 -10.77
N GLY A 151 -0.75 3.48 -12.08
CA GLY A 151 -1.51 4.47 -12.87
C GLY A 151 -3.00 4.44 -12.51
N GLY A 152 -3.70 5.53 -12.79
CA GLY A 152 -5.14 5.58 -12.56
C GLY A 152 -5.91 4.55 -13.36
N MET A 153 -7.10 4.15 -12.86
CA MET A 153 -7.97 3.15 -13.49
C MET A 153 -7.33 1.77 -13.72
N THR A 154 -6.38 1.40 -12.86
CA THR A 154 -5.66 0.13 -12.93
C THR A 154 -6.29 -0.92 -12.01
N GLY A 155 -6.59 -2.10 -12.57
CA GLY A 155 -6.93 -3.28 -11.78
C GLY A 155 -5.67 -4.06 -11.40
N VAL A 156 -5.19 -3.91 -10.16
CA VAL A 156 -3.96 -4.57 -9.69
C VAL A 156 -4.27 -6.00 -9.25
N LEU A 157 -4.01 -6.96 -10.12
CA LEU A 157 -4.25 -8.40 -9.90
C LEU A 157 -2.97 -9.16 -9.54
N HIS A 158 -1.81 -8.58 -9.89
CA HIS A 158 -0.48 -9.18 -9.74
C HIS A 158 0.42 -8.26 -8.91
N ASP A 159 1.38 -8.87 -8.20
CA ASP A 159 2.35 -8.15 -7.38
C ASP A 159 3.19 -7.17 -8.23
N VAL A 160 3.28 -5.93 -7.81
CA VAL A 160 4.04 -4.88 -8.49
C VAL A 160 5.43 -4.78 -7.85
N ILE A 161 6.48 -4.99 -8.64
CA ILE A 161 7.87 -4.93 -8.16
C ILE A 161 8.22 -3.54 -7.59
N PRO A 162 9.21 -3.44 -6.68
CA PRO A 162 9.78 -2.16 -6.28
C PRO A 162 10.17 -1.32 -7.50
N TYR A 163 9.90 -0.01 -7.41
CA TYR A 163 10.20 0.95 -8.49
C TYR A 163 9.42 0.73 -9.79
N GLY A 164 8.49 -0.21 -9.83
CA GLY A 164 7.70 -0.52 -11.03
C GLY A 164 6.66 0.57 -11.35
N LEU A 165 6.37 0.76 -12.62
CA LEU A 165 5.22 1.50 -13.11
C LEU A 165 4.21 0.51 -13.68
N SER A 166 3.08 0.35 -13.00
CA SER A 166 2.03 -0.60 -13.36
C SER A 166 0.78 0.11 -13.83
N ILE A 167 0.20 -0.33 -14.93
CA ILE A 167 -1.01 0.23 -15.54
C ILE A 167 -1.90 -0.87 -16.12
N GLY A 168 -3.13 -0.51 -16.48
CA GLY A 168 -4.07 -1.35 -17.24
C GLY A 168 -5.14 -2.03 -16.39
N ASN A 169 -6.24 -2.39 -17.01
CA ASN A 169 -7.40 -3.02 -16.36
C ASN A 169 -7.10 -4.42 -15.76
N ARG A 170 -6.06 -5.08 -16.25
CA ARG A 170 -5.42 -6.28 -15.68
C ARG A 170 -3.92 -6.02 -15.68
N ASN A 171 -3.43 -5.43 -14.63
CA ASN A 171 -2.16 -4.73 -14.58
C ASN A 171 -0.98 -5.45 -15.27
N TYR A 172 -0.18 -4.64 -15.96
CA TYR A 172 1.12 -5.02 -16.51
C TYR A 172 2.14 -3.94 -16.17
N LEU A 173 3.42 -4.29 -16.23
CA LEU A 173 4.51 -3.32 -16.07
C LEU A 173 4.69 -2.53 -17.37
N GLN A 174 4.46 -1.22 -17.31
CA GLN A 174 4.83 -0.28 -18.38
C GLN A 174 6.33 0.00 -18.36
N GLY A 175 7.00 -0.28 -17.25
CA GLY A 175 8.42 -0.05 -17.03
C GLY A 175 8.73 0.26 -15.56
N LEU A 176 9.68 1.16 -15.35
CA LEU A 176 10.11 1.64 -14.05
C LEU A 176 9.62 3.07 -13.77
N ASN A 177 9.35 3.38 -12.52
CA ASN A 177 9.01 4.73 -12.05
C ASN A 177 10.25 5.63 -12.01
N LEU A 178 10.82 5.95 -13.18
CA LEU A 178 12.05 6.74 -13.27
C LEU A 178 11.89 8.15 -12.69
N ILE A 179 10.68 8.72 -12.81
CA ILE A 179 10.38 10.04 -12.21
C ILE A 179 10.46 9.96 -10.69
N GLY A 180 9.87 8.95 -10.10
CA GLY A 180 9.92 8.72 -8.64
C GLY A 180 11.34 8.51 -8.15
N LEU A 181 12.12 7.67 -8.83
CA LEU A 181 13.53 7.43 -8.51
C LEU A 181 14.37 8.71 -8.50
N ARG A 182 14.22 9.56 -9.53
CA ARG A 182 14.93 10.85 -9.60
C ARG A 182 14.50 11.82 -8.50
N ARG A 183 13.20 11.92 -8.22
CA ARG A 183 12.66 12.77 -7.14
C ARG A 183 13.10 12.31 -5.74
N ALA A 184 13.33 11.02 -5.56
CA ALA A 184 13.86 10.45 -4.35
C ALA A 184 15.40 10.55 -4.24
N ASN A 185 16.04 11.24 -5.19
CA ASN A 185 17.49 11.50 -5.23
C ASN A 185 18.36 10.23 -5.25
N TYR A 186 17.88 9.15 -5.85
CA TYR A 186 18.74 8.00 -6.09
C TYR A 186 19.85 8.32 -7.10
N GLU A 187 21.04 7.78 -6.86
CA GLU A 187 22.19 7.98 -7.74
C GLU A 187 21.91 7.51 -9.18
N ASN A 188 22.25 8.31 -10.16
CA ASN A 188 22.00 8.00 -11.58
C ASN A 188 22.64 6.66 -12.00
N LYS A 189 23.82 6.33 -11.49
CA LYS A 189 24.48 5.04 -11.71
C LYS A 189 23.59 3.86 -11.32
N ASN A 190 22.96 3.93 -10.13
CA ASN A 190 22.07 2.89 -9.64
C ASN A 190 20.80 2.80 -10.46
N ILE A 191 20.24 3.94 -10.91
CA ILE A 191 19.06 3.98 -11.78
C ILE A 191 19.37 3.31 -13.14
N LEU A 192 20.51 3.63 -13.76
CA LEU A 192 20.93 3.00 -15.03
C LEU A 192 21.14 1.49 -14.86
N GLY A 193 21.83 1.07 -13.80
CA GLY A 193 21.98 -0.36 -13.49
C GLY A 193 20.66 -1.08 -13.28
N LEU A 194 19.67 -0.44 -12.64
CA LEU A 194 18.32 -1.00 -12.48
C LEU A 194 17.60 -1.13 -13.84
N ILE A 195 17.74 -0.14 -14.73
CA ILE A 195 17.14 -0.19 -16.09
C ILE A 195 17.68 -1.38 -16.88
N ASP A 196 18.99 -1.61 -16.82
CA ASP A 196 19.61 -2.71 -17.56
C ASP A 196 19.26 -4.07 -16.93
N ALA A 197 19.30 -4.17 -15.60
CA ALA A 197 18.86 -5.37 -14.89
C ALA A 197 17.38 -5.69 -15.16
N TYR A 198 16.49 -4.67 -15.24
CA TYR A 198 15.07 -4.86 -15.55
C TYR A 198 14.88 -5.58 -16.90
N LYS A 199 15.67 -5.22 -17.93
CA LYS A 199 15.62 -5.87 -19.26
C LYS A 199 15.98 -7.36 -19.15
N GLU A 200 17.01 -7.70 -18.36
CA GLU A 200 17.43 -9.09 -18.16
C GLU A 200 16.42 -9.87 -17.32
N ILE A 201 15.90 -9.29 -16.23
CA ILE A 201 14.92 -9.93 -15.35
C ILE A 201 13.64 -10.30 -16.12
N PHE A 202 13.22 -9.47 -17.06
CA PHE A 202 12.01 -9.68 -17.84
C PHE A 202 12.29 -10.10 -19.31
N ALA A 203 13.47 -10.62 -19.61
CA ALA A 203 13.84 -11.07 -20.97
C ALA A 203 12.99 -12.26 -21.47
N SER A 204 12.48 -13.09 -20.55
CA SER A 204 11.59 -14.21 -20.88
C SER A 204 10.48 -14.36 -19.82
N LYS A 205 9.51 -15.24 -20.09
CA LYS A 205 8.40 -15.55 -19.14
C LYS A 205 8.90 -16.28 -17.88
N ASN A 206 10.07 -16.91 -17.89
CA ASN A 206 10.62 -17.64 -16.74
C ASN A 206 11.50 -16.74 -15.86
N LEU A 207 10.87 -16.05 -14.92
CA LEU A 207 11.55 -15.14 -14.00
C LEU A 207 12.65 -15.82 -13.18
N THR A 208 12.45 -17.06 -12.76
CA THR A 208 13.45 -17.82 -11.96
C THR A 208 14.72 -18.04 -12.74
N ASP A 209 14.61 -18.50 -13.98
CA ASP A 209 15.76 -18.71 -14.86
C ASP A 209 16.48 -17.40 -15.19
N ASN A 210 15.70 -16.31 -15.44
CA ASN A 210 16.27 -15.01 -15.70
C ASN A 210 17.08 -14.48 -14.50
N LEU A 211 16.54 -14.61 -13.27
CA LEU A 211 17.23 -14.21 -12.06
C LEU A 211 18.50 -15.04 -11.81
N ASN A 212 18.48 -16.33 -12.11
CA ASN A 212 19.67 -17.20 -11.99
C ASN A 212 20.77 -16.80 -12.96
N LYS A 213 20.43 -16.37 -14.16
CA LYS A 213 21.36 -15.93 -15.21
C LYS A 213 21.81 -14.48 -15.06
N LEU A 214 21.15 -13.69 -14.19
CA LEU A 214 21.46 -12.29 -14.00
C LEU A 214 22.92 -12.08 -13.62
N ASN A 215 23.62 -11.20 -14.34
CA ASN A 215 25.04 -10.90 -14.13
C ASN A 215 25.28 -10.45 -12.67
N GLY A 216 26.35 -10.99 -12.05
CA GLY A 216 26.71 -10.69 -10.66
C GLY A 216 26.89 -9.21 -10.36
N VAL A 217 27.37 -8.42 -11.32
CA VAL A 217 27.53 -6.95 -11.18
C VAL A 217 26.20 -6.25 -10.88
N PHE A 218 25.08 -6.72 -11.44
CA PHE A 218 23.78 -6.15 -11.14
C PHE A 218 23.32 -6.47 -9.72
N LYS A 219 23.74 -7.62 -9.16
CA LYS A 219 23.35 -8.04 -7.80
C LYS A 219 23.96 -7.17 -6.70
N GLU A 220 24.99 -6.39 -7.01
CA GLU A 220 25.59 -5.42 -6.07
C GLU A 220 24.83 -4.10 -6.03
N ASN A 221 24.00 -3.81 -7.04
CA ASN A 221 23.19 -2.61 -7.07
C ASN A 221 22.04 -2.71 -6.05
N PRO A 222 21.92 -1.78 -5.08
CA PRO A 222 20.91 -1.87 -4.04
C PRO A 222 19.47 -1.87 -4.57
N LEU A 223 19.19 -1.15 -5.67
CA LEU A 223 17.86 -1.12 -6.27
C LEU A 223 17.51 -2.46 -6.93
N VAL A 224 18.48 -3.09 -7.55
CA VAL A 224 18.29 -4.43 -8.15
C VAL A 224 18.09 -5.47 -7.07
N LYS A 225 18.85 -5.38 -5.98
CA LYS A 225 18.70 -6.28 -4.82
C LYS A 225 17.28 -6.23 -4.27
N ASP A 226 16.71 -5.03 -4.08
CA ASP A 226 15.33 -4.88 -3.64
C ASP A 226 14.33 -5.58 -4.56
N VAL A 227 14.53 -5.48 -5.88
CA VAL A 227 13.66 -6.15 -6.87
C VAL A 227 13.82 -7.68 -6.79
N ILE A 228 15.03 -8.18 -6.68
CA ILE A 228 15.31 -9.62 -6.52
C ILE A 228 14.67 -10.15 -5.24
N ASP A 229 14.91 -9.50 -4.11
CA ASP A 229 14.38 -9.89 -2.80
C ASP A 229 12.85 -9.91 -2.82
N PHE A 230 12.22 -8.93 -3.46
CA PHE A 230 10.77 -8.88 -3.62
C PHE A 230 10.23 -10.04 -4.49
N ILE A 231 10.88 -10.35 -5.61
CA ILE A 231 10.45 -11.44 -6.52
C ILE A 231 10.64 -12.81 -5.87
N THR A 232 11.73 -13.02 -5.12
CA THR A 232 12.06 -14.31 -4.51
C THR A 232 11.33 -14.58 -3.21
N LYS A 233 10.86 -13.54 -2.52
CA LYS A 233 10.07 -13.66 -1.29
C LYS A 233 8.79 -14.46 -1.54
N ASP A 234 8.37 -15.23 -0.53
CA ASP A 234 7.10 -15.98 -0.59
C ASP A 234 5.91 -15.07 -0.96
N LYS A 235 5.08 -15.54 -1.88
CA LYS A 235 4.02 -14.77 -2.52
C LYS A 235 2.76 -15.58 -2.77
N LYS A 236 1.63 -14.94 -2.61
CA LYS A 236 0.30 -15.53 -2.95
C LYS A 236 -0.19 -15.10 -4.33
N ARG A 237 0.44 -14.11 -4.94
CA ARG A 237 0.12 -13.59 -6.28
C ARG A 237 1.34 -13.71 -7.19
N SER A 238 1.11 -13.89 -8.48
CA SER A 238 2.18 -13.82 -9.47
C SER A 238 2.73 -12.40 -9.59
N ILE A 239 3.95 -12.27 -10.06
CA ILE A 239 4.57 -10.97 -10.35
C ILE A 239 3.93 -10.38 -11.61
N CYS A 240 3.62 -9.08 -11.55
CA CYS A 240 3.26 -8.27 -12.71
C CYS A 240 4.43 -8.24 -13.69
N THR A 241 4.17 -8.55 -14.96
CA THR A 241 5.20 -8.59 -16.02
C THR A 241 4.93 -7.51 -17.07
N PRO A 242 5.92 -7.16 -17.91
CA PRO A 242 5.70 -6.30 -19.06
C PRO A 242 4.62 -6.85 -20.00
N PHE A 243 3.92 -5.95 -20.69
CA PHE A 243 2.93 -6.34 -21.67
C PHE A 243 3.59 -7.12 -22.81
N SER A 244 3.19 -8.37 -23.01
CA SER A 244 3.55 -9.15 -24.20
C SER A 244 2.35 -9.14 -25.15
N LYS A 245 2.51 -8.64 -26.36
CA LYS A 245 1.58 -9.03 -27.43
C LYS A 245 1.75 -10.52 -27.63
N GLU A 246 0.69 -11.29 -27.40
CA GLU A 246 0.64 -12.69 -27.80
C GLU A 246 0.80 -12.83 -29.31
#